data_1eb95dcb0fb4abf5d947722f8ca662f0
#
_entry.id   1eb95dcb0fb4abf5d947722f8ca662f0
#
_cell.length_a   1.000
_cell.length_b   1.000
_cell.length_c   1.000
_cell.angle_alpha   90.00
_cell.angle_beta   90.00
_cell.angle_gamma   90.00
#
_symmetry.space_group_name_H-M   'P 1'
#
loop_
_entity.id
_entity.type
_entity.pdbx_description
1 polymer ?
#
loop_
_entity_poly.entity_id
_entity_poly.type
_entity_poly.pdbx_seq_one_letter_code
_entity_poly.pdbx_strand_id
1 'polypeptide(L)'
;MKVSITRALNYFDIGMDYRITLGALFRVLQEASGRHSDDAENAMTATGKRWVLHRIAARIDRLPVYAETVTATTWHRFSRGFKAYREYELHAGDERVAAATTVWLYYDLDAGRLRKVPPDTGEKYGIVDECATGIDLEAWKPENDIASQYTTRITTRPTDFDPLHHVNNAVYFDYLLALLYRNGFDAGKIRTISMQYDRQIESGVASLEAACETRSAADGNTGIFKMYNDGTVFATGKWTEQSTS
;
A
#
# COMPACT_ATOMS: atom_id res chain seq x y z
N MET A 1 -3.52 -20.12 6.02
CA MET A 1 -2.67 -19.90 7.23
C MET A 1 -2.51 -18.41 7.46
N LYS A 2 -2.51 -17.92 8.73
CA LYS A 2 -2.15 -16.55 9.07
C LYS A 2 -0.69 -16.50 9.52
N VAL A 3 0.07 -15.49 9.08
CA VAL A 3 1.46 -15.26 9.46
C VAL A 3 1.57 -13.89 10.10
N SER A 4 2.30 -13.79 11.19
CA SER A 4 2.42 -12.55 11.96
C SER A 4 3.88 -12.19 12.18
N ILE A 5 4.16 -10.89 12.16
CA ILE A 5 5.42 -10.31 12.63
C ILE A 5 5.11 -9.32 13.74
N THR A 6 5.97 -9.25 14.74
CA THR A 6 5.84 -8.32 15.87
C THR A 6 7.11 -7.51 16.01
N ARG A 7 6.97 -6.19 16.14
CA ARG A 7 8.11 -5.28 16.38
C ARG A 7 7.70 -4.03 17.13
N ALA A 8 8.61 -3.44 17.87
CA ALA A 8 8.43 -2.10 18.42
C ALA A 8 8.63 -1.03 17.34
N LEU A 9 7.85 0.04 17.39
CA LEU A 9 8.06 1.21 16.56
C LEU A 9 9.27 2.00 17.06
N ASN A 10 10.11 2.41 16.11
CA ASN A 10 11.33 3.17 16.39
C ASN A 10 11.32 4.54 15.71
N TYR A 11 12.40 5.32 15.89
CA TYR A 11 12.50 6.68 15.38
C TYR A 11 12.31 6.81 13.85
N PHE A 12 12.65 5.80 13.08
CA PHE A 12 12.53 5.83 11.62
C PHE A 12 11.11 5.52 11.12
N ASP A 13 10.23 5.05 12.02
CA ASP A 13 8.85 4.73 11.69
C ASP A 13 7.90 5.91 11.88
N ILE A 14 8.29 6.90 12.68
CA ILE A 14 7.40 7.96 13.16
C ILE A 14 7.62 9.30 12.47
N GLY A 15 6.55 10.09 12.41
CA GLY A 15 6.57 11.47 11.97
C GLY A 15 6.82 12.46 13.11
N MET A 16 6.66 13.75 12.81
CA MET A 16 6.86 14.86 13.77
C MET A 16 5.85 14.85 14.92
N ASP A 17 4.74 14.18 14.76
CA ASP A 17 3.68 13.99 15.77
C ASP A 17 3.86 12.72 16.61
N TYR A 18 5.02 12.07 16.51
CA TYR A 18 5.36 10.79 17.17
C TYR A 18 4.48 9.61 16.78
N ARG A 19 3.65 9.73 15.74
CA ARG A 19 2.83 8.65 15.20
C ARG A 19 3.54 7.97 14.03
N ILE A 20 3.22 6.70 13.81
CA ILE A 20 3.70 5.98 12.63
C ILE A 20 3.30 6.74 11.35
N THR A 21 4.24 6.89 10.43
CA THR A 21 3.94 7.47 9.11
C THR A 21 3.18 6.47 8.23
N LEU A 22 2.45 6.95 7.22
CA LEU A 22 1.77 6.06 6.27
C LEU A 22 2.77 5.12 5.61
N GLY A 23 3.92 5.62 5.14
CA GLY A 23 4.95 4.79 4.53
C GLY A 23 5.46 3.69 5.46
N ALA A 24 5.73 4.02 6.74
CA ALA A 24 6.17 3.04 7.72
C ALA A 24 5.09 2.00 8.04
N LEU A 25 3.82 2.40 8.15
CA LEU A 25 2.70 1.48 8.33
C LEU A 25 2.66 0.44 7.19
N PHE A 26 2.71 0.91 5.93
CA PHE A 26 2.69 0.01 4.79
C PHE A 26 3.96 -0.84 4.66
N ARG A 27 5.14 -0.36 5.11
CA ARG A 27 6.35 -1.20 5.22
C ARG A 27 6.16 -2.36 6.18
N VAL A 28 5.55 -2.13 7.34
CA VAL A 28 5.25 -3.20 8.31
C VAL A 28 4.32 -4.25 7.71
N LEU A 29 3.27 -3.84 6.98
CA LEU A 29 2.36 -4.77 6.30
C LEU A 29 3.09 -5.53 5.18
N GLN A 30 3.93 -4.85 4.40
CA GLN A 30 4.70 -5.46 3.31
C GLN A 30 5.73 -6.47 3.86
N GLU A 31 6.38 -6.20 4.98
CA GLU A 31 7.29 -7.13 5.64
C GLU A 31 6.58 -8.43 6.05
N ALA A 32 5.38 -8.33 6.62
CA ALA A 32 4.57 -9.50 6.96
C ALA A 32 4.23 -10.35 5.72
N SER A 33 3.89 -9.71 4.59
CA SER A 33 3.62 -10.44 3.34
C SER A 33 4.87 -11.04 2.72
N GLY A 34 6.01 -10.35 2.79
CA GLY A 34 7.32 -10.88 2.37
C GLY A 34 7.65 -12.16 3.14
N ARG A 35 7.54 -12.11 4.47
CA ARG A 35 7.77 -13.29 5.33
C ARG A 35 6.87 -14.46 4.95
N HIS A 36 5.57 -14.23 4.77
CA HIS A 36 4.64 -15.28 4.36
C HIS A 36 5.02 -15.87 2.97
N SER A 37 5.49 -15.04 2.04
CA SER A 37 5.89 -15.51 0.71
C SER A 37 7.20 -16.31 0.75
N ASP A 38 8.15 -15.91 1.60
CA ASP A 38 9.40 -16.66 1.79
C ASP A 38 9.14 -18.03 2.43
N ASP A 39 8.26 -18.08 3.42
CA ASP A 39 7.87 -19.33 4.08
C ASP A 39 7.12 -20.29 3.11
N ALA A 40 6.32 -19.75 2.18
CA ALA A 40 5.52 -20.54 1.25
C ALA A 40 6.27 -20.97 -0.03
N GLU A 41 7.13 -20.11 -0.58
CA GLU A 41 7.68 -20.30 -1.94
C GLU A 41 9.18 -20.04 -2.05
N ASN A 42 9.90 -19.68 -0.97
CA ASN A 42 11.26 -19.12 -1.06
C ASN A 42 11.34 -17.99 -2.09
N ALA A 43 10.40 -17.03 -2.00
CA ALA A 43 10.12 -16.03 -3.04
C ALA A 43 11.35 -15.19 -3.46
N MET A 44 12.32 -15.00 -2.54
CA MET A 44 13.56 -14.28 -2.82
C MET A 44 14.48 -15.01 -3.81
N THR A 45 14.35 -16.35 -3.92
CA THR A 45 15.18 -17.20 -4.81
C THR A 45 14.43 -17.65 -6.06
N ALA A 46 13.11 -17.46 -6.13
CA ALA A 46 12.31 -17.84 -7.28
C ALA A 46 12.72 -17.05 -8.52
N THR A 47 13.02 -17.74 -9.63
CA THR A 47 13.46 -17.14 -10.89
C THR A 47 12.30 -16.82 -11.81
N GLY A 48 12.36 -15.64 -12.47
CA GLY A 48 11.53 -15.28 -13.63
C GLY A 48 10.06 -14.93 -13.33
N LYS A 49 9.51 -15.25 -12.15
CA LYS A 49 8.10 -14.97 -11.84
C LYS A 49 7.99 -14.19 -10.54
N ARG A 50 7.07 -13.23 -10.48
CA ARG A 50 6.91 -12.34 -9.31
C ARG A 50 5.45 -12.02 -9.06
N TRP A 51 5.16 -11.76 -7.78
CA TRP A 51 3.95 -11.08 -7.36
C TRP A 51 4.16 -9.58 -7.46
N VAL A 52 3.31 -8.90 -8.22
CA VAL A 52 3.33 -7.45 -8.39
C VAL A 52 2.09 -6.87 -7.70
N LEU A 53 2.29 -5.97 -6.76
CA LEU A 53 1.18 -5.29 -6.11
C LEU A 53 0.48 -4.37 -7.12
N HIS A 54 -0.83 -4.56 -7.28
CA HIS A 54 -1.65 -3.78 -8.20
C HIS A 54 -2.56 -2.79 -7.47
N ARG A 55 -3.23 -3.24 -6.39
CA ARG A 55 -4.12 -2.39 -5.61
C ARG A 55 -3.96 -2.67 -4.13
N ILE A 56 -4.16 -1.62 -3.35
CA ILE A 56 -4.26 -1.71 -1.90
C ILE A 56 -5.36 -0.78 -1.40
N ALA A 57 -6.12 -1.22 -0.41
CA ALA A 57 -6.98 -0.36 0.39
C ALA A 57 -6.77 -0.66 1.86
N ALA A 58 -6.77 0.39 2.68
CA ALA A 58 -6.65 0.26 4.11
C ALA A 58 -7.73 1.07 4.84
N ARG A 59 -8.14 0.57 6.00
CA ARG A 59 -8.84 1.30 7.06
C ARG A 59 -7.85 1.57 8.17
N ILE A 60 -7.82 2.80 8.67
CA ILE A 60 -6.94 3.25 9.73
C ILE A 60 -7.83 3.72 10.88
N ASP A 61 -7.89 2.92 11.93
CA ASP A 61 -8.68 3.24 13.12
C ASP A 61 -7.92 4.29 13.96
N ARG A 62 -6.61 4.10 14.14
CA ARG A 62 -5.63 5.07 14.63
C ARG A 62 -4.21 4.79 14.11
N LEU A 63 -3.34 5.78 14.21
CA LEU A 63 -1.91 5.60 13.98
C LEU A 63 -1.21 5.30 15.31
N PRO A 64 -0.54 4.13 15.46
CA PRO A 64 0.28 3.83 16.63
C PRO A 64 1.38 4.86 16.86
N VAL A 65 1.79 5.04 18.12
CA VAL A 65 2.80 6.02 18.52
C VAL A 65 4.17 5.37 18.77
N TYR A 66 5.19 6.22 18.92
CA TYR A 66 6.56 5.80 19.26
C TYR A 66 6.60 4.82 20.43
N ALA A 67 7.45 3.81 20.31
CA ALA A 67 7.67 2.73 21.28
C ALA A 67 6.49 1.75 21.48
N GLU A 68 5.32 1.96 20.87
CA GLU A 68 4.31 0.89 20.85
C GLU A 68 4.84 -0.33 20.10
N THR A 69 4.49 -1.51 20.60
CA THR A 69 4.74 -2.77 19.92
C THR A 69 3.54 -3.07 19.02
N VAL A 70 3.82 -3.26 17.72
CA VAL A 70 2.80 -3.58 16.73
C VAL A 70 2.98 -5.00 16.21
N THR A 71 1.87 -5.67 15.97
CA THR A 71 1.80 -7.00 15.34
C THR A 71 1.03 -6.89 14.03
N ALA A 72 1.72 -7.12 12.92
CA ALA A 72 1.10 -7.22 11.60
C ALA A 72 0.83 -8.69 11.28
N THR A 73 -0.43 -9.02 11.02
CA THR A 73 -0.88 -10.34 10.61
C THR A 73 -1.36 -10.28 9.18
N THR A 74 -0.97 -11.25 8.35
CA THR A 74 -1.40 -11.35 6.94
C THR A 74 -1.82 -12.77 6.58
N TRP A 75 -2.70 -12.88 5.58
CA TRP A 75 -3.12 -14.16 5.03
C TRP A 75 -3.51 -14.04 3.56
N HIS A 76 -3.38 -15.14 2.84
CA HIS A 76 -3.90 -15.30 1.50
C HIS A 76 -5.39 -15.64 1.58
N ARG A 77 -6.22 -14.82 0.94
CA ARG A 77 -7.67 -15.01 0.98
C ARG A 77 -8.15 -15.96 -0.12
N PHE A 78 -7.82 -15.67 -1.36
CA PHE A 78 -8.10 -16.52 -2.53
C PHE A 78 -7.31 -16.03 -3.74
N SER A 79 -7.33 -16.83 -4.81
CA SER A 79 -6.80 -16.45 -6.14
C SER A 79 -7.86 -16.67 -7.22
N ARG A 80 -7.87 -15.78 -8.23
CA ARG A 80 -8.73 -15.91 -9.40
C ARG A 80 -8.02 -15.41 -10.65
N GLY A 81 -7.85 -16.30 -11.66
CA GLY A 81 -7.17 -15.96 -12.91
C GLY A 81 -5.69 -15.66 -12.66
N PHE A 82 -5.29 -14.42 -12.87
CA PHE A 82 -3.92 -13.92 -12.64
C PHE A 82 -3.79 -13.08 -11.37
N LYS A 83 -4.84 -13.03 -10.55
CA LYS A 83 -4.92 -12.22 -9.32
C LYS A 83 -4.89 -13.09 -8.08
N ALA A 84 -4.19 -12.60 -7.05
CA ALA A 84 -4.26 -13.10 -5.69
C ALA A 84 -4.70 -11.97 -4.74
N TYR A 85 -5.52 -12.31 -3.77
CA TYR A 85 -6.09 -11.39 -2.78
C TYR A 85 -5.49 -11.72 -1.42
N ARG A 86 -4.97 -10.68 -0.77
CA ARG A 86 -4.32 -10.81 0.53
C ARG A 86 -4.87 -9.77 1.49
N GLU A 87 -5.06 -10.19 2.72
CA GLU A 87 -5.57 -9.37 3.79
C GLU A 87 -4.51 -9.14 4.86
N TYR A 88 -4.69 -8.05 5.62
CA TYR A 88 -3.81 -7.68 6.71
C TYR A 88 -4.59 -7.08 7.86
N GLU A 89 -4.12 -7.31 9.07
CA GLU A 89 -4.48 -6.58 10.27
C GLU A 89 -3.21 -6.11 10.98
N LEU A 90 -3.26 -4.89 11.51
CA LEU A 90 -2.23 -4.34 12.39
C LEU A 90 -2.83 -4.12 13.76
N HIS A 91 -2.22 -4.71 14.77
CA HIS A 91 -2.62 -4.55 16.17
C HIS A 91 -1.53 -3.85 16.96
N ALA A 92 -1.92 -3.02 17.94
CA ALA A 92 -1.06 -2.52 19.00
C ALA A 92 -1.61 -3.07 20.33
N GLY A 93 -0.89 -4.03 20.92
CA GLY A 93 -1.48 -4.89 21.97
C GLY A 93 -2.67 -5.65 21.42
N ASP A 94 -3.81 -5.60 22.14
CA ASP A 94 -5.06 -6.26 21.74
C ASP A 94 -5.95 -5.40 20.82
N GLU A 95 -5.58 -4.14 20.59
CA GLU A 95 -6.34 -3.20 19.79
C GLU A 95 -5.97 -3.32 18.31
N ARG A 96 -6.95 -3.56 17.42
CA ARG A 96 -6.74 -3.43 15.99
C ARG A 96 -6.68 -1.93 15.64
N VAL A 97 -5.56 -1.51 15.07
CA VAL A 97 -5.29 -0.11 14.74
C VAL A 97 -5.38 0.18 13.24
N ALA A 98 -5.22 -0.86 12.41
CA ALA A 98 -5.45 -0.77 10.97
C ALA A 98 -5.76 -2.14 10.37
N ALA A 99 -6.40 -2.14 9.19
CA ALA A 99 -6.60 -3.31 8.36
C ALA A 99 -6.38 -2.95 6.89
N ALA A 100 -5.91 -3.89 6.07
CA ALA A 100 -5.73 -3.66 4.64
C ALA A 100 -6.11 -4.89 3.80
N THR A 101 -6.58 -4.62 2.59
CA THR A 101 -6.84 -5.60 1.53
C THR A 101 -5.98 -5.24 0.33
N THR A 102 -5.37 -6.24 -0.33
CA THR A 102 -4.53 -6.04 -1.50
C THR A 102 -4.89 -6.98 -2.64
N VAL A 103 -4.61 -6.52 -3.87
CA VAL A 103 -4.66 -7.32 -5.09
C VAL A 103 -3.28 -7.40 -5.68
N TRP A 104 -2.77 -8.61 -5.83
CA TRP A 104 -1.48 -8.92 -6.43
C TRP A 104 -1.69 -9.57 -7.79
N LEU A 105 -0.82 -9.25 -8.73
CA LEU A 105 -0.78 -9.86 -10.06
C LEU A 105 0.38 -10.83 -10.16
N TYR A 106 0.13 -12.01 -10.71
CA TYR A 106 1.19 -12.97 -10.99
C TYR A 106 1.80 -12.67 -12.35
N TYR A 107 3.07 -12.30 -12.38
CA TYR A 107 3.76 -11.79 -13.56
C TYR A 107 4.98 -12.62 -13.89
N ASP A 108 5.18 -12.88 -15.19
CA ASP A 108 6.34 -13.56 -15.73
C ASP A 108 7.28 -12.49 -16.30
N LEU A 109 8.41 -12.25 -15.62
CA LEU A 109 9.38 -11.23 -16.00
C LEU A 109 10.06 -11.55 -17.32
N ASP A 110 10.35 -12.83 -17.56
CA ASP A 110 11.04 -13.27 -18.79
C ASP A 110 10.14 -13.13 -20.02
N ALA A 111 8.86 -13.45 -19.85
CA ALA A 111 7.87 -13.35 -20.93
C ALA A 111 7.19 -11.96 -21.02
N GLY A 112 7.42 -11.06 -20.05
CA GLY A 112 6.85 -9.72 -20.01
C GLY A 112 5.31 -9.69 -19.93
N ARG A 113 4.67 -10.67 -19.25
CA ARG A 113 3.20 -10.80 -19.26
C ARG A 113 2.62 -11.42 -17.99
N LEU A 114 1.34 -11.16 -17.79
CA LEU A 114 0.55 -11.81 -16.74
C LEU A 114 0.41 -13.32 -17.00
N ARG A 115 0.41 -14.09 -15.92
CA ARG A 115 0.22 -15.54 -15.91
C ARG A 115 -0.91 -15.92 -14.96
N LYS A 116 -1.54 -17.03 -15.23
CA LYS A 116 -2.48 -17.62 -14.27
C LYS A 116 -1.72 -17.98 -13.00
N VAL A 117 -2.34 -17.67 -11.86
CA VAL A 117 -1.84 -18.10 -10.57
C VAL A 117 -1.72 -19.61 -10.55
N PRO A 118 -0.60 -20.18 -10.08
CA PRO A 118 -0.44 -21.63 -9.98
C PRO A 118 -1.56 -22.26 -9.13
N PRO A 119 -2.08 -23.43 -9.51
CA PRO A 119 -3.22 -24.05 -8.83
C PRO A 119 -2.90 -24.47 -7.39
N ASP A 120 -1.64 -24.71 -7.06
CA ASP A 120 -1.14 -25.08 -5.75
C ASP A 120 -0.88 -23.89 -4.81
N THR A 121 -1.07 -22.66 -5.28
CA THR A 121 -0.88 -21.43 -4.47
C THR A 121 -1.74 -21.45 -3.20
N GLY A 122 -3.00 -21.89 -3.32
CA GLY A 122 -3.88 -21.97 -2.16
C GLY A 122 -3.41 -22.97 -1.10
N GLU A 123 -2.78 -24.07 -1.50
CA GLU A 123 -2.18 -25.04 -0.59
C GLU A 123 -0.94 -24.47 0.09
N LYS A 124 -0.03 -23.86 -0.69
CA LYS A 124 1.23 -23.28 -0.20
C LYS A 124 1.01 -22.15 0.82
N TYR A 125 0.10 -21.23 0.51
CA TYR A 125 -0.17 -20.08 1.39
C TYR A 125 -1.22 -20.35 2.47
N GLY A 126 -2.01 -21.40 2.33
CA GLY A 126 -3.13 -21.72 3.24
C GLY A 126 -4.23 -20.67 3.18
N ILE A 127 -5.31 -21.00 2.49
CA ILE A 127 -6.46 -20.09 2.30
C ILE A 127 -7.14 -19.80 3.65
N VAL A 128 -7.44 -18.50 3.89
CA VAL A 128 -8.29 -18.02 4.98
C VAL A 128 -9.30 -17.04 4.37
N ASP A 129 -10.55 -17.47 4.19
CA ASP A 129 -11.61 -16.65 3.56
C ASP A 129 -12.23 -15.67 4.58
N GLU A 130 -11.38 -14.76 5.07
CA GLU A 130 -11.78 -13.65 5.93
C GLU A 130 -11.38 -12.34 5.24
N CYS A 131 -12.29 -11.35 5.22
CA CYS A 131 -12.03 -10.01 4.68
C CYS A 131 -11.76 -9.04 5.83
N ALA A 132 -10.56 -8.45 5.88
CA ALA A 132 -10.16 -7.57 6.98
C ALA A 132 -10.83 -6.19 6.91
N THR A 133 -11.01 -5.64 5.70
CA THR A 133 -11.47 -4.26 5.51
C THR A 133 -12.94 -4.12 5.13
N GLY A 134 -13.53 -5.12 4.49
CA GLY A 134 -14.83 -5.00 3.82
C GLY A 134 -14.83 -4.09 2.58
N ILE A 135 -13.64 -3.66 2.10
CA ILE A 135 -13.53 -2.82 0.91
C ILE A 135 -13.41 -3.71 -0.33
N ASP A 136 -14.32 -3.50 -1.31
CA ASP A 136 -14.25 -4.19 -2.60
C ASP A 136 -13.34 -3.40 -3.57
N LEU A 137 -12.09 -3.85 -3.69
CA LEU A 137 -11.12 -3.27 -4.61
C LEU A 137 -11.45 -3.50 -6.09
N GLU A 138 -12.26 -4.50 -6.43
CA GLU A 138 -12.68 -4.74 -7.82
C GLU A 138 -13.78 -3.77 -8.26
N ALA A 139 -14.68 -3.40 -7.37
CA ALA A 139 -15.72 -2.42 -7.62
C ALA A 139 -15.17 -0.99 -7.68
N TRP A 140 -14.06 -0.70 -6.98
CA TRP A 140 -13.45 0.62 -7.00
C TRP A 140 -12.86 0.96 -8.36
N LYS A 141 -13.21 2.14 -8.88
CA LYS A 141 -12.67 2.70 -10.13
C LYS A 141 -11.81 3.91 -9.78
N PRO A 142 -10.48 3.86 -10.04
CA PRO A 142 -9.61 5.03 -9.88
C PRO A 142 -10.04 6.16 -10.83
N GLU A 143 -9.95 7.39 -10.34
CA GLU A 143 -10.16 8.60 -11.12
C GLU A 143 -8.80 9.13 -11.58
N ASN A 144 -8.59 9.23 -12.87
CA ASN A 144 -7.34 9.70 -13.45
C ASN A 144 -7.41 11.17 -13.91
N ASP A 145 -8.60 11.64 -14.23
CA ASP A 145 -8.85 13.03 -14.62
C ASP A 145 -9.30 13.81 -13.39
N ILE A 146 -8.31 14.37 -12.68
CA ILE A 146 -8.52 15.17 -11.48
C ILE A 146 -8.01 16.61 -11.72
N ALA A 147 -8.70 17.58 -11.16
CA ALA A 147 -8.20 18.93 -11.05
C ALA A 147 -6.97 18.92 -10.12
N SER A 148 -5.77 19.21 -10.63
CA SER A 148 -4.55 19.25 -9.83
C SER A 148 -4.56 20.50 -8.92
N GLN A 149 -5.49 20.53 -7.96
CA GLN A 149 -5.69 21.66 -7.04
C GLN A 149 -4.47 21.89 -6.15
N TYR A 150 -3.83 20.79 -5.73
CA TYR A 150 -2.61 20.79 -4.95
C TYR A 150 -1.57 19.93 -5.65
N THR A 151 -0.35 20.42 -5.74
CA THR A 151 0.75 19.70 -6.41
C THR A 151 2.02 19.74 -5.58
N THR A 152 2.84 18.73 -5.72
CA THR A 152 4.16 18.65 -5.10
C THR A 152 5.10 17.89 -6.03
N ARG A 153 6.23 18.51 -6.36
CA ARG A 153 7.31 17.83 -7.07
C ARG A 153 8.10 16.98 -6.07
N ILE A 154 8.35 15.74 -6.44
CA ILE A 154 9.06 14.74 -5.64
C ILE A 154 10.31 14.34 -6.42
N THR A 155 11.47 14.40 -5.77
CA THR A 155 12.71 13.85 -6.29
C THR A 155 12.90 12.45 -5.72
N THR A 156 13.13 11.46 -6.58
CA THR A 156 13.42 10.09 -6.16
C THR A 156 14.81 10.02 -5.52
N ARG A 157 14.95 9.15 -4.53
CA ARG A 157 16.21 8.93 -3.82
C ARG A 157 16.72 7.52 -4.13
N PRO A 158 18.04 7.26 -4.10
CA PRO A 158 18.57 5.90 -4.25
C PRO A 158 17.93 4.88 -3.28
N THR A 159 17.58 5.33 -2.07
CA THR A 159 16.94 4.52 -1.03
C THR A 159 15.46 4.21 -1.27
N ASP A 160 14.84 4.80 -2.28
CA ASP A 160 13.44 4.55 -2.63
C ASP A 160 13.29 3.26 -3.45
N PHE A 161 14.38 2.79 -4.06
CA PHE A 161 14.36 1.66 -4.99
C PHE A 161 14.62 0.32 -4.28
N ASP A 162 13.88 -0.68 -4.68
CA ASP A 162 14.04 -2.07 -4.26
C ASP A 162 15.10 -2.82 -5.11
N PRO A 163 15.44 -4.08 -4.79
CA PRO A 163 16.39 -4.89 -5.58
C PRO A 163 15.96 -5.15 -7.04
N LEU A 164 14.73 -4.86 -7.41
CA LEU A 164 14.23 -4.93 -8.80
C LEU A 164 14.40 -3.60 -9.55
N HIS A 165 15.06 -2.62 -8.94
CA HIS A 165 15.28 -1.27 -9.46
C HIS A 165 14.00 -0.46 -9.68
N HIS A 166 12.92 -0.79 -8.96
CA HIS A 166 11.67 -0.05 -8.95
C HIS A 166 11.47 0.61 -7.60
N VAL A 167 10.77 1.74 -7.58
CA VAL A 167 10.37 2.36 -6.31
C VAL A 167 9.53 1.36 -5.52
N ASN A 168 9.94 1.07 -4.27
CA ASN A 168 9.22 0.17 -3.39
C ASN A 168 7.78 0.64 -3.17
N ASN A 169 6.82 -0.28 -3.19
CA ASN A 169 5.39 0.04 -3.10
C ASN A 169 5.03 0.89 -1.87
N ALA A 170 5.69 0.68 -0.74
CA ALA A 170 5.43 1.47 0.47
C ALA A 170 5.93 2.92 0.37
N VAL A 171 6.93 3.20 -0.47
CA VAL A 171 7.48 4.56 -0.68
C VAL A 171 6.47 5.48 -1.37
N TYR A 172 5.54 4.95 -2.15
CA TYR A 172 4.44 5.76 -2.71
C TYR A 172 3.61 6.44 -1.62
N PHE A 173 3.51 5.84 -0.44
CA PHE A 173 2.85 6.46 0.71
C PHE A 173 3.70 7.56 1.36
N ASP A 174 5.03 7.50 1.26
CA ASP A 174 5.90 8.62 1.63
C ASP A 174 5.74 9.79 0.65
N TYR A 175 5.59 9.50 -0.64
CA TYR A 175 5.31 10.52 -1.65
C TYR A 175 3.93 11.18 -1.45
N LEU A 176 2.92 10.38 -1.11
CA LEU A 176 1.62 10.90 -0.72
C LEU A 176 1.72 11.77 0.53
N LEU A 177 2.45 11.30 1.55
CA LEU A 177 2.68 12.08 2.77
C LEU A 177 3.36 13.42 2.49
N ALA A 178 4.34 13.45 1.56
CA ALA A 178 4.98 14.69 1.13
C ALA A 178 4.00 15.66 0.45
N LEU A 179 3.11 15.15 -0.40
CA LEU A 179 2.02 15.94 -1.01
C LEU A 179 1.11 16.52 0.06
N LEU A 180 0.62 15.69 0.98
CA LEU A 180 -0.29 16.08 2.05
C LEU A 180 0.35 17.15 2.95
N TYR A 181 1.54 16.87 3.46
CA TYR A 181 2.24 17.76 4.38
C TYR A 181 2.53 19.15 3.77
N ARG A 182 3.04 19.18 2.53
CA ARG A 182 3.37 20.46 1.86
C ARG A 182 2.14 21.33 1.57
N ASN A 183 0.97 20.73 1.51
CA ASN A 183 -0.29 21.44 1.25
C ASN A 183 -1.16 21.58 2.50
N GLY A 184 -0.62 21.33 3.70
CA GLY A 184 -1.27 21.60 4.98
C GLY A 184 -2.33 20.57 5.39
N PHE A 185 -2.33 19.38 4.80
CA PHE A 185 -3.22 18.28 5.19
C PHE A 185 -2.63 17.48 6.34
N ASP A 186 -3.49 17.07 7.27
CA ASP A 186 -3.13 16.21 8.39
C ASP A 186 -3.37 14.74 8.05
N ALA A 187 -2.30 14.00 7.77
CA ALA A 187 -2.38 12.57 7.48
C ALA A 187 -2.95 11.74 8.65
N GLY A 188 -2.90 12.24 9.88
CA GLY A 188 -3.50 11.59 11.05
C GLY A 188 -5.04 11.56 11.05
N LYS A 189 -5.67 12.36 10.19
CA LYS A 189 -7.13 12.36 10.00
C LYS A 189 -7.61 11.31 9.00
N ILE A 190 -6.73 10.71 8.22
CA ILE A 190 -7.08 9.71 7.21
C ILE A 190 -7.65 8.48 7.90
N ARG A 191 -8.83 8.04 7.43
CA ARG A 191 -9.54 6.84 7.90
C ARG A 191 -9.56 5.72 6.88
N THR A 192 -9.62 6.05 5.61
CA THR A 192 -9.44 5.07 4.55
C THR A 192 -8.49 5.60 3.50
N ILE A 193 -7.74 4.71 2.89
CA ILE A 193 -6.89 5.03 1.76
C ILE A 193 -6.95 3.87 0.76
N SER A 194 -7.08 4.19 -0.53
CA SER A 194 -6.99 3.22 -1.62
C SER A 194 -6.00 3.74 -2.64
N MET A 195 -5.13 2.85 -3.13
CA MET A 195 -4.15 3.17 -4.17
C MET A 195 -4.11 2.04 -5.21
N GLN A 196 -4.07 2.43 -6.47
CA GLN A 196 -3.74 1.57 -7.60
C GLN A 196 -2.35 1.94 -8.10
N TYR A 197 -1.52 0.94 -8.32
CA TYR A 197 -0.23 1.06 -8.98
C TYR A 197 -0.45 0.81 -10.47
N ASP A 198 -0.36 1.87 -11.28
CA ASP A 198 -0.64 1.85 -12.71
C ASP A 198 0.60 1.45 -13.51
N ARG A 199 1.75 1.99 -13.11
CA ARG A 199 3.08 1.65 -13.65
C ARG A 199 4.13 1.72 -12.55
N GLN A 200 5.18 0.93 -12.68
CA GLN A 200 6.34 1.02 -11.79
C GLN A 200 7.14 2.28 -12.10
N ILE A 201 7.67 2.92 -11.06
CA ILE A 201 8.65 4.01 -11.21
C ILE A 201 10.02 3.35 -11.25
N GLU A 202 10.67 3.40 -12.39
CA GLU A 202 12.01 2.83 -12.60
C GLU A 202 13.12 3.76 -12.10
N SER A 203 14.30 3.22 -11.86
CA SER A 203 15.46 3.97 -11.35
C SER A 203 15.93 5.13 -12.24
N GLY A 204 15.51 5.16 -13.51
CA GLY A 204 15.77 6.27 -14.43
C GLY A 204 14.87 7.50 -14.23
N VAL A 205 13.80 7.39 -13.44
CA VAL A 205 12.89 8.51 -13.15
C VAL A 205 13.44 9.33 -11.99
N ALA A 206 14.09 10.45 -12.29
CA ALA A 206 14.73 11.32 -11.29
C ALA A 206 13.73 12.13 -10.46
N SER A 207 12.55 12.43 -11.01
CA SER A 207 11.50 13.15 -10.29
C SER A 207 10.13 12.85 -10.89
N LEU A 208 9.10 13.06 -10.09
CA LEU A 208 7.70 12.97 -10.48
C LEU A 208 6.89 14.08 -9.82
N GLU A 209 5.66 14.25 -10.27
CA GLU A 209 4.69 15.10 -9.61
C GLU A 209 3.63 14.25 -8.91
N ALA A 210 3.30 14.63 -7.69
CA ALA A 210 2.11 14.19 -6.99
C ALA A 210 1.09 15.32 -6.98
N ALA A 211 -0.14 15.03 -7.37
CA ALA A 211 -1.24 16.00 -7.39
C ALA A 211 -2.47 15.43 -6.71
N CYS A 212 -3.26 16.30 -6.10
CA CYS A 212 -4.58 15.93 -5.57
C CYS A 212 -5.61 17.02 -5.72
N GLU A 213 -6.85 16.63 -5.62
CA GLU A 213 -8.01 17.49 -5.36
C GLU A 213 -8.75 17.01 -4.12
N THR A 214 -9.44 17.90 -3.45
CA THR A 214 -10.28 17.56 -2.29
C THR A 214 -11.74 17.89 -2.59
N ARG A 215 -12.62 17.01 -2.15
CA ARG A 215 -14.06 17.15 -2.23
C ARG A 215 -14.65 17.04 -0.84
N SER A 216 -15.36 18.07 -0.40
CA SER A 216 -16.04 18.04 0.90
C SER A 216 -17.43 17.42 0.74
N ALA A 217 -17.80 16.56 1.68
CA ALA A 217 -19.11 15.96 1.81
C ALA A 217 -19.58 16.01 3.27
N ALA A 218 -20.87 15.76 3.50
CA ALA A 218 -21.44 15.81 4.85
C ALA A 218 -20.82 14.78 5.82
N ASP A 219 -20.29 13.68 5.30
CA ASP A 219 -19.68 12.57 6.03
C ASP A 219 -18.15 12.68 6.13
N GLY A 220 -17.56 13.78 5.67
CA GLY A 220 -16.10 14.03 5.72
C GLY A 220 -15.51 14.45 4.40
N ASN A 221 -14.21 14.74 4.40
CA ASN A 221 -13.49 15.11 3.21
C ASN A 221 -12.96 13.86 2.48
N THR A 222 -13.00 13.91 1.16
CA THR A 222 -12.34 12.93 0.28
C THR A 222 -11.25 13.62 -0.52
N GLY A 223 -10.04 13.09 -0.50
CA GLY A 223 -9.00 13.51 -1.43
C GLY A 223 -8.80 12.44 -2.50
N ILE A 224 -8.61 12.88 -3.74
CA ILE A 224 -8.27 12.02 -4.87
C ILE A 224 -6.90 12.46 -5.35
N PHE A 225 -6.00 11.52 -5.63
CA PHE A 225 -4.62 11.84 -5.97
C PHE A 225 -4.10 11.00 -7.14
N LYS A 226 -3.09 11.55 -7.81
CA LYS A 226 -2.27 10.83 -8.80
C LYS A 226 -0.80 11.18 -8.64
N MET A 227 0.05 10.25 -9.05
CA MET A 227 1.50 10.43 -9.17
C MET A 227 1.89 10.18 -10.63
N TYR A 228 2.59 11.13 -11.26
CA TYR A 228 2.84 11.08 -12.69
C TYR A 228 4.13 11.82 -13.08
N ASN A 229 4.65 11.52 -14.25
CA ASN A 229 5.70 12.27 -14.93
C ASN A 229 5.50 12.18 -16.44
N ASP A 230 5.64 13.32 -17.16
CA ASP A 230 5.58 13.40 -18.62
C ASP A 230 4.40 12.59 -19.24
N GLY A 231 3.20 12.77 -18.69
CA GLY A 231 1.99 12.10 -19.17
C GLY A 231 1.86 10.63 -18.75
N THR A 232 2.87 10.05 -18.10
CA THR A 232 2.81 8.70 -17.55
C THR A 232 2.29 8.74 -16.12
N VAL A 233 1.18 8.05 -15.85
CA VAL A 233 0.64 7.89 -14.50
C VAL A 233 1.25 6.64 -13.88
N PHE A 234 1.82 6.79 -12.67
CA PHE A 234 2.41 5.71 -11.89
C PHE A 234 1.47 5.15 -10.84
N ALA A 235 0.72 6.03 -10.19
CA ALA A 235 -0.27 5.63 -9.20
C ALA A 235 -1.43 6.61 -9.15
N THR A 236 -2.60 6.07 -8.83
CA THR A 236 -3.83 6.82 -8.57
C THR A 236 -4.46 6.31 -7.29
N GLY A 237 -5.18 7.17 -6.60
CA GLY A 237 -5.82 6.75 -5.36
C GLY A 237 -6.76 7.77 -4.78
N LYS A 238 -7.30 7.42 -3.61
CA LYS A 238 -8.14 8.30 -2.80
C LYS A 238 -7.91 8.04 -1.32
N TRP A 239 -8.18 9.05 -0.52
CA TRP A 239 -8.32 8.91 0.92
C TRP A 239 -9.63 9.54 1.40
N THR A 240 -10.11 9.13 2.54
CA THR A 240 -11.21 9.78 3.26
C THR A 240 -10.74 10.18 4.65
N GLU A 241 -11.21 11.31 5.11
CA GLU A 241 -11.00 11.79 6.48
C GLU A 241 -12.28 11.58 7.30
N GLN A 242 -12.12 11.50 8.61
CA GLN A 242 -13.25 11.50 9.51
C GLN A 242 -13.90 12.88 9.52
N SER A 243 -15.23 12.93 9.48
CA SER A 243 -15.96 14.15 9.77
C SER A 243 -15.56 14.69 11.14
N THR A 244 -15.13 15.94 11.20
CA THR A 244 -14.98 16.62 12.49
C THR A 244 -16.38 16.89 13.02
N SER A 245 -16.82 16.06 13.96
CA SER A 245 -18.02 16.31 14.77
C SER A 245 -17.81 17.51 15.68
#